data_838f198e06ea9db41378f00c7833a691
#
_entry.id   838f198e06ea9db41378f00c7833a691
#
_cell.length_a   1.000
_cell.length_b   1.000
_cell.length_c   1.000
_cell.angle_alpha   90.00
_cell.angle_beta   90.00
_cell.angle_gamma   90.00
#
_symmetry.space_group_name_H-M   'P 1'
#
loop_
_entity.id
_entity.type
_entity.pdbx_description
1 polymer ?
#
loop_
_entity_poly.entity_id
_entity_poly.type
_entity_poly.pdbx_seq_one_letter_code
_entity_poly.pdbx_strand_id
1 'polypeptide(L)'
;MPGVSSGRRPPVSSHPPVPVVSPFRRLARTHALMTAGDVAMVVSLAGSLFFSISPDAARSKVLLYLLVSFAPFAVVAPFIGPFIDRAPGGRRLIIQLTGVGRALLFITMIFHLDDLLLFPLSFGVMILQKTYGVSRSALIPTVVNSKTELVEANSKLGLISGAIGALAAAPAGGLAAISPKLSLMFGVVMFACAVIAASRLPRGAVAPSAKPAERMELRNAALRSAAVAMSLIRAVIGFMFFELLFWLRENSYSNVWIGAVIGASTAGLMIGNGLASPLRGRLREELMLTTAIIMIAVSGLGAAAFGGVGAAVVLAAVVNMASGIGRMAFDSIVQRDAPDANQGRAFAKFETRFQLSWAVAGVIPVLVTFPGRVAFLVVGLIGVLAGALYISASRSRSRGRSSASVPSRRPVRGGPPTGPARRSRPGSARRSGEQEAH
;
A
#
# COMPACT_ATOMS: atom_id res chain seq x y z
N MET A 1 69.41 -0.85 22.65
CA MET A 1 68.03 -0.46 23.03
C MET A 1 67.50 0.50 21.98
N PRO A 2 66.51 0.14 21.17
CA PRO A 2 65.84 1.07 20.26
C PRO A 2 64.59 1.64 20.92
N GLY A 3 64.43 2.96 20.77
CA GLY A 3 63.40 3.75 21.40
C GLY A 3 61.99 3.47 20.89
N VAL A 4 61.03 3.42 21.83
CA VAL A 4 59.59 3.33 21.60
C VAL A 4 59.10 4.68 21.12
N SER A 5 58.70 4.79 19.84
CA SER A 5 58.03 5.97 19.30
C SER A 5 56.57 5.99 19.82
N SER A 6 56.29 6.99 20.68
CA SER A 6 54.92 7.29 21.11
C SER A 6 54.07 7.80 19.94
N GLY A 7 53.24 6.96 19.38
CA GLY A 7 52.24 7.34 18.37
C GLY A 7 51.21 8.31 18.96
N ARG A 8 51.31 9.58 18.55
CA ARG A 8 50.25 10.59 18.80
C ARG A 8 48.92 10.11 18.21
N ARG A 9 47.95 9.81 19.06
CA ARG A 9 46.55 9.64 18.62
C ARG A 9 46.08 10.96 18.00
N PRO A 10 45.41 10.91 16.82
CA PRO A 10 44.82 12.12 16.26
C PRO A 10 43.77 12.68 17.22
N PRO A 11 43.59 14.03 17.29
CA PRO A 11 42.62 14.63 18.17
C PRO A 11 41.20 14.20 17.78
N VAL A 12 40.48 13.62 18.72
CA VAL A 12 39.04 13.32 18.58
C VAL A 12 38.32 14.66 18.46
N SER A 13 37.77 14.97 17.33
CA SER A 13 36.98 16.18 17.11
C SER A 13 35.75 16.16 18.02
N SER A 14 35.73 17.05 18.99
CA SER A 14 34.70 17.25 20.01
C SER A 14 33.50 18.06 19.49
N HIS A 15 33.14 17.91 18.22
CA HIS A 15 31.87 18.45 17.74
C HIS A 15 30.74 17.47 18.11
N PRO A 16 29.69 17.95 18.85
CA PRO A 16 28.52 17.12 19.12
C PRO A 16 27.94 16.63 17.79
N PRO A 17 27.55 15.36 17.67
CA PRO A 17 27.00 14.85 16.44
C PRO A 17 25.74 15.64 16.12
N VAL A 18 25.73 16.36 15.00
CA VAL A 18 24.54 17.01 14.48
C VAL A 18 23.47 15.92 14.34
N PRO A 19 22.29 16.08 14.96
CA PRO A 19 21.28 15.04 14.97
C PRO A 19 20.84 14.75 13.52
N VAL A 20 21.35 13.67 12.96
CA VAL A 20 21.02 13.23 11.60
C VAL A 20 19.58 12.75 11.62
N VAL A 21 18.68 13.54 11.05
CA VAL A 21 17.26 13.16 10.90
C VAL A 21 17.18 11.85 10.11
N SER A 22 16.58 10.82 10.72
CA SER A 22 16.49 9.49 10.10
C SER A 22 15.83 9.55 8.71
N PRO A 23 16.23 8.71 7.76
CA PRO A 23 15.63 8.66 6.42
C PRO A 23 14.10 8.48 6.47
N PHE A 24 13.59 7.69 7.41
CA PHE A 24 12.16 7.50 7.62
C PHE A 24 11.45 8.81 8.04
N ARG A 25 12.04 9.62 8.95
CA ARG A 25 11.45 10.90 9.34
C ARG A 25 11.34 11.88 8.16
N ARG A 26 12.29 11.85 7.22
CA ARG A 26 12.24 12.66 5.99
C ARG A 26 11.08 12.21 5.11
N LEU A 27 10.89 10.90 4.93
CA LEU A 27 9.77 10.33 4.19
C LEU A 27 8.43 10.68 4.86
N ALA A 28 8.33 10.56 6.18
CA ALA A 28 7.14 10.87 6.97
C ALA A 28 6.71 12.34 6.81
N ARG A 29 7.66 13.28 6.85
CA ARG A 29 7.38 14.72 6.61
C ARG A 29 6.89 14.98 5.19
N THR A 30 7.55 14.41 4.19
CA THR A 30 7.12 14.52 2.79
C THR A 30 5.70 13.96 2.63
N HIS A 31 5.41 12.81 3.26
CA HIS A 31 4.10 12.18 3.20
C HIS A 31 3.01 13.01 3.89
N ALA A 32 3.29 13.60 5.04
CA ALA A 32 2.37 14.49 5.73
C ALA A 32 1.97 15.69 4.85
N LEU A 33 2.93 16.34 4.22
CA LEU A 33 2.68 17.49 3.34
C LEU A 33 1.93 17.10 2.08
N MET A 34 2.25 15.96 1.46
CA MET A 34 1.50 15.42 0.31
C MET A 34 0.05 15.13 0.68
N THR A 35 -0.19 14.53 1.85
CA THR A 35 -1.54 14.23 2.35
C THR A 35 -2.34 15.50 2.62
N ALA A 36 -1.73 16.53 3.21
CA ALA A 36 -2.38 17.82 3.44
C ALA A 36 -2.82 18.49 2.13
N GLY A 37 -1.98 18.43 1.10
CA GLY A 37 -2.33 18.91 -0.23
C GLY A 37 -3.48 18.14 -0.87
N ASP A 38 -3.49 16.80 -0.72
CA ASP A 38 -4.58 15.96 -1.26
C ASP A 38 -5.95 16.27 -0.62
N VAL A 39 -5.97 16.59 0.67
CA VAL A 39 -7.20 16.98 1.38
C VAL A 39 -7.77 18.30 0.84
N ALA A 40 -6.94 19.24 0.49
CA ALA A 40 -7.36 20.53 -0.07
C ALA A 40 -8.23 20.37 -1.33
N MET A 41 -7.89 19.42 -2.20
CA MET A 41 -8.71 19.09 -3.38
C MET A 41 -10.08 18.54 -2.99
N VAL A 42 -10.09 17.55 -2.08
CA VAL A 42 -11.34 16.89 -1.66
C VAL A 42 -12.29 17.93 -1.07
N VAL A 43 -11.79 18.81 -0.22
CA VAL A 43 -12.58 19.85 0.43
C VAL A 43 -13.04 20.90 -0.57
N SER A 44 -12.17 21.35 -1.47
CA SER A 44 -12.51 22.33 -2.50
C SER A 44 -13.62 21.84 -3.44
N LEU A 45 -13.58 20.58 -3.83
CA LEU A 45 -14.56 19.99 -4.76
C LEU A 45 -15.83 19.50 -4.07
N ALA A 46 -15.81 19.24 -2.75
CA ALA A 46 -16.95 18.71 -2.01
C ALA A 46 -18.18 19.62 -2.10
N GLY A 47 -18.00 20.93 -2.15
CA GLY A 47 -19.09 21.91 -2.24
C GLY A 47 -19.70 22.11 -3.62
N SER A 48 -18.97 21.77 -4.68
CA SER A 48 -19.34 22.20 -6.04
C SER A 48 -20.12 21.17 -6.87
N LEU A 49 -19.94 19.87 -6.69
CA LEU A 49 -20.48 18.84 -7.59
C LEU A 49 -21.30 17.73 -6.90
N PHE A 50 -21.04 17.44 -5.64
CA PHE A 50 -21.61 16.24 -5.00
C PHE A 50 -22.84 16.49 -4.13
N PHE A 51 -23.03 17.71 -3.61
CA PHE A 51 -24.08 18.00 -2.64
C PHE A 51 -25.32 18.70 -3.22
N SER A 52 -25.24 19.21 -4.45
CA SER A 52 -26.32 19.98 -5.12
C SER A 52 -27.24 19.17 -6.03
N ILE A 53 -27.09 17.82 -6.12
CA ILE A 53 -27.76 17.02 -7.14
C ILE A 53 -28.77 16.06 -6.50
N SER A 54 -29.97 15.90 -7.14
CA SER A 54 -31.00 14.93 -6.72
C SER A 54 -30.47 13.48 -6.76
N PRO A 55 -30.99 12.56 -5.87
CA PRO A 55 -30.51 11.17 -5.79
C PRO A 55 -30.51 10.42 -7.13
N ASP A 56 -31.55 10.57 -7.96
CA ASP A 56 -31.67 9.86 -9.23
C ASP A 56 -30.70 10.39 -10.31
N ALA A 57 -30.55 11.73 -10.39
CA ALA A 57 -29.53 12.33 -11.25
C ALA A 57 -28.11 12.06 -10.72
N ALA A 58 -27.95 11.81 -9.39
CA ALA A 58 -26.69 11.46 -8.79
C ALA A 58 -26.19 10.08 -9.23
N ARG A 59 -27.06 9.07 -9.40
CA ARG A 59 -26.65 7.71 -9.82
C ARG A 59 -25.97 7.71 -11.18
N SER A 60 -26.57 8.34 -12.19
CA SER A 60 -25.99 8.43 -13.55
C SER A 60 -24.67 9.21 -13.56
N LYS A 61 -24.57 10.31 -12.77
CA LYS A 61 -23.35 11.11 -12.66
C LYS A 61 -22.27 10.40 -11.86
N VAL A 62 -22.63 9.66 -10.81
CA VAL A 62 -21.70 8.82 -10.05
C VAL A 62 -21.17 7.69 -10.94
N LEU A 63 -22.02 7.07 -11.76
CA LEU A 63 -21.58 6.05 -12.72
C LEU A 63 -20.59 6.63 -13.73
N LEU A 64 -20.91 7.80 -14.31
CA LEU A 64 -19.99 8.50 -15.23
C LEU A 64 -18.69 8.88 -14.54
N TYR A 65 -18.77 9.40 -13.31
CA TYR A 65 -17.59 9.73 -12.50
C TYR A 65 -16.73 8.49 -12.23
N LEU A 66 -17.34 7.36 -11.86
CA LEU A 66 -16.63 6.10 -11.69
C LEU A 66 -15.95 5.67 -12.99
N LEU A 67 -16.66 5.66 -14.12
CA LEU A 67 -16.09 5.30 -15.41
C LEU A 67 -14.92 6.19 -15.81
N VAL A 68 -15.10 7.51 -15.70
CA VAL A 68 -14.04 8.49 -15.99
C VAL A 68 -12.87 8.38 -15.01
N SER A 69 -13.13 8.14 -13.72
CA SER A 69 -12.07 7.98 -12.70
C SER A 69 -11.27 6.69 -12.87
N PHE A 70 -11.83 5.67 -13.53
CA PHE A 70 -11.19 4.36 -13.72
C PHE A 70 -10.53 4.18 -15.07
N ALA A 71 -11.00 4.86 -16.11
CA ALA A 71 -10.39 4.78 -17.44
C ALA A 71 -8.86 4.93 -17.43
N PRO A 72 -8.26 5.85 -16.64
CA PRO A 72 -6.82 6.00 -16.57
C PRO A 72 -6.08 4.91 -15.84
N PHE A 73 -6.74 4.30 -14.81
CA PHE A 73 -6.10 3.19 -14.12
C PHE A 73 -5.94 2.00 -15.05
N ALA A 74 -6.89 1.77 -15.95
CA ALA A 74 -6.78 0.75 -16.98
C ALA A 74 -5.66 1.05 -17.99
N VAL A 75 -5.48 2.34 -18.35
CA VAL A 75 -4.55 2.76 -19.40
C VAL A 75 -3.16 3.10 -18.83
N VAL A 76 -3.08 3.89 -17.77
CA VAL A 76 -1.81 4.47 -17.29
C VAL A 76 -1.09 3.58 -16.28
N ALA A 77 -1.83 2.82 -15.48
CA ALA A 77 -1.23 2.00 -14.43
C ALA A 77 -0.20 0.96 -14.92
N PRO A 78 -0.35 0.29 -16.07
CA PRO A 78 0.67 -0.61 -16.60
C PRO A 78 2.01 0.07 -16.87
N PHE A 79 2.00 1.38 -17.14
CA PHE A 79 3.20 2.17 -17.47
C PHE A 79 3.87 2.80 -16.24
N ILE A 80 3.11 3.06 -15.15
CA ILE A 80 3.63 3.73 -13.94
C ILE A 80 4.78 2.91 -13.31
N GLY A 81 4.61 1.61 -13.13
CA GLY A 81 5.61 0.76 -12.51
C GLY A 81 6.96 0.74 -13.25
N PRO A 82 6.98 0.39 -14.55
CA PRO A 82 8.21 0.45 -15.36
C PRO A 82 8.86 1.82 -15.44
N PHE A 83 8.05 2.89 -15.44
CA PHE A 83 8.55 4.26 -15.43
C PHE A 83 9.27 4.60 -14.12
N ILE A 84 8.67 4.23 -12.97
CA ILE A 84 9.27 4.45 -11.64
C ILE A 84 10.60 3.68 -11.51
N ASP A 85 10.64 2.45 -11.99
CA ASP A 85 11.82 1.57 -11.85
C ASP A 85 13.00 2.02 -12.75
N ARG A 86 12.71 2.73 -13.87
CA ARG A 86 13.72 3.17 -14.84
C ARG A 86 14.09 4.66 -14.74
N ALA A 87 13.40 5.43 -13.92
CA ALA A 87 13.61 6.88 -13.88
C ALA A 87 15.02 7.26 -13.45
N PRO A 88 15.74 8.09 -14.23
CA PRO A 88 17.00 8.67 -13.81
C PRO A 88 16.81 9.50 -12.53
N GLY A 89 17.63 9.27 -11.50
CA GLY A 89 17.43 9.90 -10.18
C GLY A 89 16.48 9.15 -9.25
N GLY A 90 15.91 8.03 -9.72
CA GLY A 90 15.16 7.08 -8.91
C GLY A 90 13.85 7.60 -8.34
N ARG A 91 13.36 6.88 -7.35
CA ARG A 91 12.06 7.10 -6.69
C ARG A 91 11.89 8.50 -6.08
N ARG A 92 13.00 9.14 -5.66
CA ARG A 92 13.00 10.52 -5.16
C ARG A 92 12.54 11.51 -6.21
N LEU A 93 13.09 11.45 -7.43
CA LEU A 93 12.72 12.35 -8.52
C LEU A 93 11.24 12.20 -8.87
N ILE A 94 10.73 10.98 -8.92
CA ILE A 94 9.30 10.71 -9.17
C ILE A 94 8.43 11.36 -8.08
N ILE A 95 8.79 11.23 -6.80
CA ILE A 95 8.08 11.88 -5.69
C ILE A 95 8.08 13.40 -5.87
N GLN A 96 9.20 14.01 -6.27
CA GLN A 96 9.26 15.43 -6.55
C GLN A 96 8.40 15.84 -7.76
N LEU A 97 8.50 15.10 -8.86
CA LEU A 97 7.71 15.36 -10.08
C LEU A 97 6.20 15.23 -9.82
N THR A 98 5.78 14.26 -9.00
CA THR A 98 4.36 14.15 -8.63
C THR A 98 3.89 15.30 -7.74
N GLY A 99 4.75 15.88 -6.92
CA GLY A 99 4.45 17.08 -6.14
C GLY A 99 4.34 18.32 -7.01
N VAL A 100 5.32 18.55 -7.89
CA VAL A 100 5.32 19.68 -8.84
C VAL A 100 4.11 19.58 -9.78
N GLY A 101 3.87 18.41 -10.38
CA GLY A 101 2.75 18.21 -11.29
C GLY A 101 1.39 18.49 -10.63
N ARG A 102 1.20 18.04 -9.36
CA ARG A 102 -0.04 18.33 -8.62
C ARG A 102 -0.17 19.81 -8.28
N ALA A 103 0.90 20.48 -7.90
CA ALA A 103 0.89 21.93 -7.67
C ALA A 103 0.48 22.71 -8.94
N LEU A 104 1.05 22.34 -10.09
CA LEU A 104 0.71 22.96 -11.37
C LEU A 104 -0.75 22.69 -11.77
N LEU A 105 -1.23 21.45 -11.61
CA LEU A 105 -2.63 21.11 -11.87
C LEU A 105 -3.58 21.90 -10.95
N PHE A 106 -3.24 22.08 -9.67
CA PHE A 106 -4.06 22.89 -8.75
C PHE A 106 -4.09 24.36 -9.16
N ILE A 107 -2.96 24.92 -9.59
CA ILE A 107 -2.92 26.30 -10.12
C ILE A 107 -3.87 26.41 -11.31
N THR A 108 -3.82 25.44 -12.25
CA THR A 108 -4.74 25.45 -13.40
C THR A 108 -6.21 25.27 -12.96
N MET A 109 -6.49 24.39 -11.99
CA MET A 109 -7.84 24.18 -11.46
C MET A 109 -8.43 25.46 -10.82
N ILE A 110 -7.62 26.33 -10.21
CA ILE A 110 -8.08 27.62 -9.64
C ILE A 110 -8.79 28.50 -10.68
N PHE A 111 -8.36 28.41 -11.94
CA PHE A 111 -8.94 29.19 -13.03
C PHE A 111 -10.10 28.48 -13.74
N HIS A 112 -10.29 27.16 -13.51
CA HIS A 112 -11.23 26.31 -14.25
C HIS A 112 -12.17 25.52 -13.32
N LEU A 113 -12.56 26.11 -12.16
CA LEU A 113 -13.42 25.40 -11.20
C LEU A 113 -14.84 25.14 -11.70
N ASP A 114 -15.33 26.03 -12.59
CA ASP A 114 -16.69 25.96 -13.12
C ASP A 114 -16.75 25.36 -14.53
N ASP A 115 -15.59 24.99 -15.09
CA ASP A 115 -15.45 24.50 -16.46
C ASP A 115 -15.40 22.98 -16.52
N LEU A 116 -15.73 22.41 -17.69
CA LEU A 116 -15.54 20.99 -17.99
C LEU A 116 -14.08 20.53 -17.87
N LEU A 117 -13.11 21.44 -18.00
CA LEU A 117 -11.68 21.17 -17.86
C LEU A 117 -11.31 20.73 -16.42
N LEU A 118 -12.15 21.05 -15.43
CA LEU A 118 -11.97 20.57 -14.05
C LEU A 118 -11.86 19.04 -13.98
N PHE A 119 -12.62 18.29 -14.79
CA PHE A 119 -12.59 16.83 -14.79
C PHE A 119 -11.24 16.25 -15.23
N PRO A 120 -10.68 16.59 -16.42
CA PRO A 120 -9.36 16.08 -16.80
C PRO A 120 -8.23 16.58 -15.89
N LEU A 121 -8.34 17.79 -15.32
CA LEU A 121 -7.36 18.28 -14.34
C LEU A 121 -7.39 17.45 -13.04
N SER A 122 -8.58 17.26 -12.45
CA SER A 122 -8.77 16.42 -11.27
C SER A 122 -8.27 15.00 -11.49
N PHE A 123 -8.50 14.49 -12.67
CA PHE A 123 -8.03 13.23 -13.16
C PHE A 123 -6.50 13.13 -13.19
N GLY A 124 -5.83 14.14 -13.75
CA GLY A 124 -4.37 14.23 -13.72
C GLY A 124 -3.81 14.21 -12.29
N VAL A 125 -4.46 14.94 -11.37
CA VAL A 125 -4.10 14.91 -9.94
C VAL A 125 -4.21 13.50 -9.36
N MET A 126 -5.30 12.76 -9.65
CA MET A 126 -5.47 11.39 -9.17
C MET A 126 -4.40 10.43 -9.70
N ILE A 127 -4.00 10.56 -10.97
CA ILE A 127 -2.90 9.78 -11.54
C ILE A 127 -1.60 10.05 -10.76
N LEU A 128 -1.26 11.31 -10.56
CA LEU A 128 -0.05 11.70 -9.85
C LEU A 128 -0.08 11.27 -8.38
N GLN A 129 -1.25 11.32 -7.73
CA GLN A 129 -1.44 10.83 -6.36
C GLN A 129 -1.16 9.30 -6.28
N LYS A 130 -1.64 8.53 -7.24
CA LYS A 130 -1.38 7.07 -7.27
C LYS A 130 0.08 6.77 -7.62
N THR A 131 0.68 7.52 -8.53
CA THR A 131 2.11 7.41 -8.86
C THR A 131 2.97 7.71 -7.63
N TYR A 132 2.62 8.72 -6.84
CA TYR A 132 3.25 9.00 -5.55
C TYR A 132 3.10 7.82 -4.58
N GLY A 133 1.89 7.28 -4.43
CA GLY A 133 1.62 6.12 -3.55
C GLY A 133 2.49 4.92 -3.87
N VAL A 134 2.61 4.56 -5.15
CA VAL A 134 3.47 3.46 -5.62
C VAL A 134 4.95 3.76 -5.32
N SER A 135 5.42 4.98 -5.64
CA SER A 135 6.80 5.39 -5.41
C SER A 135 7.16 5.41 -3.93
N ARG A 136 6.26 5.89 -3.08
CA ARG A 136 6.40 5.87 -1.62
C ARG A 136 6.53 4.44 -1.10
N SER A 137 5.61 3.56 -1.47
CA SER A 137 5.61 2.16 -1.03
C SER A 137 6.88 1.43 -1.46
N ALA A 138 7.38 1.70 -2.67
CA ALA A 138 8.64 1.16 -3.15
C ALA A 138 9.89 1.74 -2.45
N LEU A 139 9.79 2.96 -1.86
CA LEU A 139 10.90 3.59 -1.15
C LEU A 139 11.04 3.10 0.30
N ILE A 140 9.96 2.63 0.94
CA ILE A 140 9.95 2.23 2.35
C ILE A 140 11.08 1.25 2.71
N PRO A 141 11.34 0.16 1.95
CA PRO A 141 12.41 -0.78 2.29
C PRO A 141 13.82 -0.18 2.31
N THR A 142 14.02 0.97 1.63
CA THR A 142 15.32 1.65 1.60
C THR A 142 15.53 2.63 2.77
N VAL A 143 14.49 2.89 3.56
CA VAL A 143 14.51 3.84 4.68
C VAL A 143 14.28 3.17 6.05
N VAL A 144 14.09 1.85 6.07
CA VAL A 144 14.04 1.01 7.28
C VAL A 144 15.23 0.07 7.33
N ASN A 145 15.61 -0.35 8.54
CA ASN A 145 16.83 -1.13 8.75
C ASN A 145 16.59 -2.66 8.69
N SER A 146 15.34 -3.09 8.91
CA SER A 146 14.98 -4.50 8.94
C SER A 146 13.64 -4.78 8.30
N LYS A 147 13.45 -6.03 7.85
CA LYS A 147 12.16 -6.49 7.28
C LYS A 147 11.04 -6.49 8.33
N THR A 148 11.35 -6.61 9.61
CA THR A 148 10.38 -6.56 10.70
C THR A 148 9.83 -5.16 10.93
N GLU A 149 10.57 -4.11 10.57
CA GLU A 149 10.15 -2.72 10.67
C GLU A 149 9.20 -2.29 9.54
N LEU A 150 8.99 -3.12 8.50
CA LEU A 150 8.14 -2.75 7.36
C LEU A 150 6.68 -2.50 7.75
N VAL A 151 6.10 -3.37 8.59
CA VAL A 151 4.71 -3.18 9.07
C VAL A 151 4.62 -1.92 9.92
N GLU A 152 5.60 -1.69 10.79
CA GLU A 152 5.65 -0.50 11.63
C GLU A 152 5.75 0.78 10.80
N ALA A 153 6.62 0.80 9.80
CA ALA A 153 6.79 1.93 8.89
C ALA A 153 5.51 2.22 8.10
N ASN A 154 4.88 1.18 7.54
CA ASN A 154 3.61 1.30 6.82
C ASN A 154 2.49 1.79 7.75
N SER A 155 2.41 1.24 8.97
CA SER A 155 1.45 1.64 10.00
C SER A 155 1.61 3.12 10.38
N LYS A 156 2.84 3.58 10.67
CA LYS A 156 3.14 4.98 10.98
C LYS A 156 2.76 5.91 9.84
N LEU A 157 3.04 5.55 8.59
CA LEU A 157 2.62 6.35 7.43
C LEU A 157 1.10 6.36 7.26
N GLY A 158 0.42 5.24 7.52
CA GLY A 158 -1.04 5.16 7.53
C GLY A 158 -1.68 6.05 8.60
N LEU A 159 -1.12 6.07 9.82
CA LEU A 159 -1.54 6.97 10.90
C LEU A 159 -1.32 8.44 10.53
N ILE A 160 -0.17 8.76 9.94
CA ILE A 160 0.13 10.12 9.46
C ILE A 160 -0.91 10.54 8.42
N SER A 161 -1.28 9.65 7.48
CA SER A 161 -2.34 9.95 6.50
C SER A 161 -3.66 10.30 7.17
N GLY A 162 -4.09 9.51 8.16
CA GLY A 162 -5.33 9.76 8.88
C GLY A 162 -5.30 11.05 9.72
N ALA A 163 -4.25 11.20 10.55
CA ALA A 163 -4.12 12.35 11.44
C ALA A 163 -3.94 13.66 10.66
N ILE A 164 -3.05 13.70 9.69
CA ILE A 164 -2.85 14.88 8.84
C ILE A 164 -4.06 15.15 7.96
N GLY A 165 -4.75 14.10 7.49
CA GLY A 165 -6.00 14.23 6.76
C GLY A 165 -7.04 14.99 7.56
N ALA A 166 -7.25 14.61 8.83
CA ALA A 166 -8.17 15.28 9.75
C ALA A 166 -7.70 16.70 10.10
N LEU A 167 -6.41 16.89 10.44
CA LEU A 167 -5.86 18.19 10.80
C LEU A 167 -5.86 19.18 9.64
N ALA A 168 -5.59 18.74 8.41
CA ALA A 168 -5.61 19.59 7.23
C ALA A 168 -7.02 19.94 6.74
N ALA A 169 -8.02 19.10 7.09
CA ALA A 169 -9.40 19.36 6.70
C ALA A 169 -9.96 20.65 7.33
N ALA A 170 -9.55 21.01 8.55
CA ALA A 170 -10.00 22.24 9.20
C ALA A 170 -9.52 23.52 8.47
N PRO A 171 -8.21 23.76 8.24
CA PRO A 171 -7.77 24.92 7.49
C PRO A 171 -8.23 24.91 6.03
N ALA A 172 -8.22 23.74 5.36
CA ALA A 172 -8.72 23.62 3.99
C ALA A 172 -10.21 23.95 3.91
N GLY A 173 -11.02 23.46 4.88
CA GLY A 173 -12.47 23.73 4.99
C GLY A 173 -12.77 25.18 5.30
N GLY A 174 -12.06 25.78 6.24
CA GLY A 174 -12.19 27.20 6.57
C GLY A 174 -11.88 28.11 5.36
N LEU A 175 -10.81 27.79 4.61
CA LEU A 175 -10.47 28.48 3.38
C LEU A 175 -11.50 28.23 2.27
N ALA A 176 -12.01 27.01 2.13
CA ALA A 176 -13.03 26.66 1.14
C ALA A 176 -14.36 27.35 1.43
N ALA A 177 -14.71 27.59 2.70
CA ALA A 177 -15.90 28.34 3.09
C ALA A 177 -15.85 29.81 2.63
N ILE A 178 -14.64 30.39 2.50
CA ILE A 178 -14.43 31.73 1.93
C ILE A 178 -14.41 31.62 0.39
N SER A 179 -13.59 30.71 -0.14
CA SER A 179 -13.52 30.42 -1.57
C SER A 179 -12.84 29.06 -1.82
N PRO A 180 -13.41 28.19 -2.68
CA PRO A 180 -12.77 26.94 -3.09
C PRO A 180 -11.35 27.14 -3.66
N LYS A 181 -11.09 28.30 -4.30
CA LYS A 181 -9.78 28.71 -4.84
C LYS A 181 -8.71 28.80 -3.74
N LEU A 182 -9.09 29.33 -2.56
CA LEU A 182 -8.15 29.46 -1.44
C LEU A 182 -7.75 28.07 -0.86
N SER A 183 -8.68 27.13 -0.84
CA SER A 183 -8.36 25.76 -0.45
C SER A 183 -7.38 25.11 -1.43
N LEU A 184 -7.57 25.29 -2.74
CA LEU A 184 -6.60 24.81 -3.74
C LEU A 184 -5.24 25.51 -3.57
N MET A 185 -5.20 26.81 -3.29
CA MET A 185 -3.95 27.54 -3.02
C MET A 185 -3.21 26.98 -1.80
N PHE A 186 -3.93 26.65 -0.74
CA PHE A 186 -3.36 25.92 0.41
C PHE A 186 -2.72 24.60 -0.04
N GLY A 187 -3.40 23.83 -0.90
CA GLY A 187 -2.85 22.62 -1.50
C GLY A 187 -1.57 22.85 -2.30
N VAL A 188 -1.50 23.92 -3.11
CA VAL A 188 -0.29 24.32 -3.86
C VAL A 188 0.88 24.54 -2.90
N VAL A 189 0.67 25.28 -1.80
CA VAL A 189 1.70 25.54 -0.79
C VAL A 189 2.16 24.23 -0.16
N MET A 190 1.23 23.33 0.20
CA MET A 190 1.57 22.04 0.79
C MET A 190 2.40 21.18 -0.17
N PHE A 191 2.06 21.12 -1.45
CA PHE A 191 2.85 20.39 -2.45
C PHE A 191 4.22 21.03 -2.68
N ALA A 192 4.34 22.34 -2.72
CA ALA A 192 5.63 23.03 -2.83
C ALA A 192 6.55 22.67 -1.64
N CYS A 193 6.01 22.74 -0.41
CA CYS A 193 6.73 22.32 0.79
C CYS A 193 7.11 20.83 0.74
N ALA A 194 6.23 19.98 0.20
CA ALA A 194 6.50 18.55 0.03
C ALA A 194 7.65 18.28 -0.95
N VAL A 195 7.73 19.03 -2.07
CA VAL A 195 8.83 18.94 -3.04
C VAL A 195 10.16 19.31 -2.40
N ILE A 196 10.17 20.40 -1.59
CA ILE A 196 11.37 20.81 -0.83
C ILE A 196 11.74 19.73 0.19
N ALA A 197 10.78 19.18 0.94
CA ALA A 197 11.05 18.09 1.88
C ALA A 197 11.58 16.84 1.17
N ALA A 198 11.03 16.49 -0.01
CA ALA A 198 11.45 15.36 -0.82
C ALA A 198 12.88 15.49 -1.34
N SER A 199 13.42 16.73 -1.48
CA SER A 199 14.81 16.94 -1.90
C SER A 199 15.84 16.32 -0.93
N ARG A 200 15.43 16.03 0.30
CA ARG A 200 16.26 15.42 1.35
C ARG A 200 16.11 13.90 1.45
N LEU A 201 15.26 13.30 0.61
CA LEU A 201 15.12 11.84 0.55
C LEU A 201 16.38 11.19 -0.05
N PRO A 202 16.70 9.95 0.33
CA PRO A 202 17.81 9.24 -0.28
C PRO A 202 17.60 9.07 -1.79
N ARG A 203 18.67 9.21 -2.57
CA ARG A 203 18.67 8.86 -3.99
C ARG A 203 18.67 7.34 -4.06
N GLY A 204 17.50 6.75 -4.32
CA GLY A 204 17.43 5.31 -4.60
C GLY A 204 18.25 4.97 -5.84
N ALA A 205 19.00 3.88 -5.81
CA ALA A 205 19.62 3.35 -7.01
C ALA A 205 18.53 3.00 -8.04
N VAL A 206 18.82 3.21 -9.32
CA VAL A 206 17.96 2.72 -10.41
C VAL A 206 17.94 1.20 -10.28
N ALA A 207 16.75 0.61 -10.14
CA ALA A 207 16.64 -0.83 -10.04
C ALA A 207 17.11 -1.48 -11.36
N PRO A 208 17.97 -2.51 -11.32
CA PRO A 208 18.36 -3.24 -12.51
C PRO A 208 17.14 -3.77 -13.26
N SER A 209 17.27 -3.93 -14.58
CA SER A 209 16.19 -4.51 -15.39
C SER A 209 15.85 -5.91 -14.86
N ALA A 210 14.58 -6.17 -14.55
CA ALA A 210 14.13 -7.44 -13.97
C ALA A 210 14.48 -8.61 -14.88
N LYS A 211 15.26 -9.57 -14.36
CA LYS A 211 15.56 -10.82 -15.03
C LYS A 211 14.30 -11.69 -15.16
N PRO A 212 14.21 -12.61 -16.15
CA PRO A 212 13.05 -13.51 -16.30
C PRO A 212 12.72 -14.31 -15.04
N ALA A 213 13.72 -14.75 -14.27
CA ALA A 213 13.56 -15.46 -13.01
C ALA A 213 12.82 -14.62 -11.94
N GLU A 214 13.15 -13.33 -11.83
CA GLU A 214 12.50 -12.40 -10.90
C GLU A 214 11.03 -12.13 -11.25
N ARG A 215 10.66 -12.25 -12.53
CA ARG A 215 9.23 -12.17 -12.95
C ARG A 215 8.45 -13.40 -12.50
N MET A 216 9.09 -14.54 -12.35
CA MET A 216 8.45 -15.77 -11.82
C MET A 216 8.23 -15.68 -10.30
N GLU A 217 9.06 -15.00 -9.55
CA GLU A 217 8.89 -14.82 -8.09
C GLU A 217 7.63 -14.02 -7.76
N LEU A 218 7.23 -13.04 -8.59
CA LEU A 218 5.95 -12.34 -8.47
C LEU A 218 4.72 -13.26 -8.70
N ARG A 219 4.93 -14.48 -9.23
CA ARG A 219 3.90 -15.52 -9.36
C ARG A 219 3.82 -16.44 -8.14
N ASN A 220 4.57 -16.16 -7.08
CA ASN A 220 4.52 -16.92 -5.84
C ASN A 220 3.05 -17.06 -5.37
N ALA A 221 2.64 -18.31 -5.10
CA ALA A 221 1.28 -18.64 -4.70
C ALA A 221 0.85 -17.90 -3.40
N ALA A 222 1.82 -17.59 -2.51
CA ALA A 222 1.56 -16.80 -1.31
C ALA A 222 1.15 -15.36 -1.64
N LEU A 223 1.92 -14.70 -2.50
CA LEU A 223 1.64 -13.33 -2.92
C LEU A 223 0.34 -13.24 -3.72
N ARG A 224 0.06 -14.25 -4.57
CA ARG A 224 -1.19 -14.31 -5.32
C ARG A 224 -2.41 -14.44 -4.41
N SER A 225 -2.38 -15.33 -3.42
CA SER A 225 -3.51 -15.52 -2.49
C SER A 225 -3.74 -14.28 -1.62
N ALA A 226 -2.66 -13.63 -1.13
CA ALA A 226 -2.74 -12.37 -0.42
C ALA A 226 -3.33 -11.25 -1.29
N ALA A 227 -2.95 -11.19 -2.58
CA ALA A 227 -3.49 -10.23 -3.53
C ALA A 227 -4.98 -10.46 -3.84
N VAL A 228 -5.43 -11.72 -3.93
CA VAL A 228 -6.87 -12.05 -4.09
C VAL A 228 -7.64 -11.60 -2.85
N ALA A 229 -7.17 -11.95 -1.65
CA ALA A 229 -7.79 -11.54 -0.41
C ALA A 229 -7.91 -10.02 -0.29
N MET A 230 -6.82 -9.29 -0.57
CA MET A 230 -6.84 -7.83 -0.53
C MET A 230 -7.75 -7.22 -1.60
N SER A 231 -7.85 -7.83 -2.79
CA SER A 231 -8.80 -7.40 -3.83
C SER A 231 -10.25 -7.53 -3.36
N LEU A 232 -10.59 -8.61 -2.65
CA LEU A 232 -11.94 -8.81 -2.09
C LEU A 232 -12.22 -7.82 -0.96
N ILE A 233 -11.25 -7.53 -0.09
CA ILE A 233 -11.38 -6.45 0.91
C ILE A 233 -11.67 -5.12 0.23
N ARG A 234 -10.97 -4.80 -0.85
CA ARG A 234 -11.20 -3.57 -1.63
C ARG A 234 -12.56 -3.55 -2.30
N ALA A 235 -13.02 -4.69 -2.80
CA ALA A 235 -14.37 -4.82 -3.35
C ALA A 235 -15.44 -4.53 -2.29
N VAL A 236 -15.30 -5.09 -1.08
CA VAL A 236 -16.19 -4.80 0.05
C VAL A 236 -16.24 -3.30 0.36
N ILE A 237 -15.09 -2.62 0.40
CA ILE A 237 -15.06 -1.19 0.70
C ILE A 237 -15.76 -0.38 -0.40
N GLY A 238 -15.51 -0.72 -1.68
CA GLY A 238 -16.15 -0.04 -2.80
C GLY A 238 -17.66 -0.22 -2.80
N PHE A 239 -18.12 -1.45 -2.64
CA PHE A 239 -19.54 -1.77 -2.50
C PHE A 239 -20.18 -1.01 -1.34
N MET A 240 -19.63 -1.18 -0.14
CA MET A 240 -20.17 -0.59 1.09
C MET A 240 -20.21 0.94 1.03
N PHE A 241 -19.20 1.60 0.45
CA PHE A 241 -19.12 3.06 0.39
C PHE A 241 -20.33 3.65 -0.34
N PHE A 242 -20.65 3.16 -1.54
CA PHE A 242 -21.78 3.66 -2.32
C PHE A 242 -23.11 3.16 -1.76
N GLU A 243 -23.18 1.89 -1.35
CA GLU A 243 -24.38 1.29 -0.79
C GLU A 243 -24.88 2.05 0.45
N LEU A 244 -24.00 2.31 1.43
CA LEU A 244 -24.40 3.03 2.64
C LEU A 244 -24.83 4.46 2.33
N LEU A 245 -24.17 5.12 1.38
CA LEU A 245 -24.54 6.49 1.00
C LEU A 245 -25.92 6.55 0.35
N PHE A 246 -26.21 5.62 -0.59
CA PHE A 246 -27.53 5.56 -1.25
C PHE A 246 -28.61 5.09 -0.30
N TRP A 247 -28.34 4.04 0.48
CA TRP A 247 -29.29 3.51 1.45
C TRP A 247 -29.71 4.54 2.49
N LEU A 248 -28.76 5.32 3.04
CA LEU A 248 -29.08 6.40 3.99
C LEU A 248 -29.93 7.49 3.35
N ARG A 249 -29.66 7.86 2.11
CA ARG A 249 -30.44 8.86 1.37
C ARG A 249 -31.84 8.38 1.01
N GLU A 250 -31.99 7.19 0.51
CA GLU A 250 -33.28 6.59 0.10
C GLU A 250 -34.21 6.40 1.29
N ASN A 251 -33.66 6.06 2.46
CA ASN A 251 -34.43 5.94 3.70
C ASN A 251 -34.57 7.26 4.47
N SER A 252 -34.24 8.41 3.85
CA SER A 252 -34.40 9.76 4.41
C SER A 252 -33.71 9.95 5.77
N TYR A 253 -32.61 9.24 6.01
CA TYR A 253 -31.80 9.48 7.21
C TYR A 253 -31.15 10.86 7.18
N SER A 254 -31.04 11.51 8.34
CA SER A 254 -30.44 12.84 8.45
C SER A 254 -28.94 12.82 8.07
N ASN A 255 -28.43 13.97 7.63
CA ASN A 255 -27.02 14.16 7.29
C ASN A 255 -26.06 13.82 8.45
N VAL A 256 -26.55 13.82 9.70
CA VAL A 256 -25.77 13.39 10.87
C VAL A 256 -25.35 11.94 10.75
N TRP A 257 -26.20 11.06 10.24
CA TRP A 257 -25.88 9.64 10.03
C TRP A 257 -24.90 9.41 8.89
N ILE A 258 -24.98 10.22 7.82
CA ILE A 258 -23.98 10.23 6.75
C ILE A 258 -22.63 10.63 7.34
N GLY A 259 -22.59 11.69 8.12
CA GLY A 259 -21.40 12.13 8.86
C GLY A 259 -20.86 11.06 9.82
N ALA A 260 -21.75 10.36 10.54
CA ALA A 260 -21.38 9.28 11.45
C ALA A 260 -20.73 8.09 10.72
N VAL A 261 -21.27 7.66 9.58
CA VAL A 261 -20.69 6.58 8.75
C VAL A 261 -19.31 6.98 8.20
N ILE A 262 -19.17 8.21 7.70
CA ILE A 262 -17.87 8.71 7.18
C ILE A 262 -16.86 8.83 8.33
N GLY A 263 -17.26 9.38 9.45
CA GLY A 263 -16.44 9.52 10.66
C GLY A 263 -15.98 8.15 11.20
N ALA A 264 -16.93 7.21 11.33
CA ALA A 264 -16.66 5.85 11.76
C ALA A 264 -15.72 5.10 10.80
N SER A 265 -15.90 5.28 9.49
CA SER A 265 -15.00 4.72 8.46
C SER A 265 -13.58 5.26 8.61
N THR A 266 -13.44 6.57 8.80
CA THR A 266 -12.14 7.23 8.97
C THR A 266 -11.47 6.81 10.26
N ALA A 267 -12.21 6.82 11.38
CA ALA A 267 -11.72 6.38 12.68
C ALA A 267 -11.30 4.89 12.65
N GLY A 268 -12.13 4.04 12.05
CA GLY A 268 -11.83 2.62 11.85
C GLY A 268 -10.52 2.42 11.10
N LEU A 269 -10.34 3.11 9.97
CA LEU A 269 -9.11 3.03 9.17
C LEU A 269 -7.87 3.47 9.98
N MET A 270 -7.98 4.57 10.75
CA MET A 270 -6.90 5.07 11.61
C MET A 270 -6.56 4.06 12.69
N ILE A 271 -7.56 3.51 13.38
CA ILE A 271 -7.38 2.48 14.39
C ILE A 271 -6.72 1.23 13.77
N GLY A 272 -7.19 0.79 12.60
CA GLY A 272 -6.60 -0.35 11.89
C GLY A 272 -5.13 -0.15 11.52
N ASN A 273 -4.78 1.03 11.02
CA ASN A 273 -3.40 1.40 10.73
C ASN A 273 -2.54 1.44 12.02
N GLY A 274 -3.09 1.93 13.13
CA GLY A 274 -2.40 1.99 14.42
C GLY A 274 -2.20 0.61 15.05
N LEU A 275 -3.21 -0.26 14.95
CA LEU A 275 -3.14 -1.62 15.47
C LEU A 275 -2.22 -2.53 14.67
N ALA A 276 -1.91 -2.22 13.43
CA ALA A 276 -1.08 -3.07 12.58
C ALA A 276 0.33 -3.33 13.18
N SER A 277 0.95 -2.31 13.78
CA SER A 277 2.27 -2.45 14.41
C SER A 277 2.27 -3.35 15.65
N PRO A 278 1.42 -3.15 16.68
CA PRO A 278 1.36 -4.05 17.83
C PRO A 278 0.89 -5.46 17.46
N LEU A 279 -0.01 -5.61 16.47
CA LEU A 279 -0.40 -6.93 15.99
C LEU A 279 0.79 -7.69 15.36
N ARG A 280 1.67 -6.99 14.62
CA ARG A 280 2.87 -7.61 14.04
C ARG A 280 3.82 -8.16 15.09
N GLY A 281 3.86 -7.58 16.27
CA GLY A 281 4.63 -8.12 17.40
C GLY A 281 4.12 -9.49 17.90
N ARG A 282 2.86 -9.83 17.61
CA ARG A 282 2.19 -11.06 18.05
C ARG A 282 1.80 -12.00 16.91
N LEU A 283 1.55 -11.47 15.73
CA LEU A 283 1.03 -12.19 14.57
C LEU A 283 1.93 -12.00 13.35
N ARG A 284 2.02 -13.06 12.52
CA ARG A 284 2.64 -12.96 11.19
C ARG A 284 1.71 -12.19 10.25
N GLU A 285 2.27 -11.59 9.19
CA GLU A 285 1.52 -10.78 8.22
C GLU A 285 0.34 -11.56 7.61
N GLU A 286 0.53 -12.86 7.37
CA GLU A 286 -0.51 -13.73 6.80
C GLU A 286 -1.69 -13.91 7.78
N LEU A 287 -1.42 -14.00 9.08
CA LEU A 287 -2.48 -14.08 10.10
C LEU A 287 -3.18 -12.73 10.28
N MET A 288 -2.45 -11.61 10.19
CA MET A 288 -3.06 -10.28 10.22
C MET A 288 -4.07 -10.12 9.07
N LEU A 289 -3.73 -10.57 7.86
CA LEU A 289 -4.64 -10.55 6.73
C LEU A 289 -5.86 -11.47 6.95
N THR A 290 -5.65 -12.66 7.52
CA THR A 290 -6.74 -13.58 7.91
C THR A 290 -7.67 -12.93 8.94
N THR A 291 -7.12 -12.28 9.96
CA THR A 291 -7.89 -11.58 10.98
C THR A 291 -8.75 -10.48 10.35
N ALA A 292 -8.18 -9.69 9.43
CA ALA A 292 -8.93 -8.66 8.70
C ALA A 292 -10.12 -9.25 7.93
N ILE A 293 -9.93 -10.38 7.26
CA ILE A 293 -11.01 -11.07 6.53
C ILE A 293 -12.11 -11.56 7.48
N ILE A 294 -11.72 -12.17 8.61
CA ILE A 294 -12.67 -12.65 9.62
C ILE A 294 -13.47 -11.50 10.20
N MET A 295 -12.84 -10.36 10.50
CA MET A 295 -13.53 -9.16 10.98
C MET A 295 -14.60 -8.69 9.99
N ILE A 296 -14.31 -8.68 8.69
CA ILE A 296 -15.30 -8.31 7.65
C ILE A 296 -16.46 -9.30 7.63
N ALA A 297 -16.16 -10.61 7.64
CA ALA A 297 -17.20 -11.64 7.63
C ALA A 297 -18.13 -11.51 8.85
N VAL A 298 -17.56 -11.44 10.05
CA VAL A 298 -18.33 -11.37 11.31
C VAL A 298 -19.12 -10.07 11.39
N SER A 299 -18.52 -8.93 11.05
CA SER A 299 -19.22 -7.63 11.11
C SER A 299 -20.33 -7.53 10.07
N GLY A 300 -20.15 -8.06 8.86
CA GLY A 300 -21.18 -8.07 7.83
C GLY A 300 -22.36 -8.96 8.19
N LEU A 301 -22.11 -10.18 8.67
CA LEU A 301 -23.15 -11.11 9.13
C LEU A 301 -23.87 -10.56 10.38
N GLY A 302 -23.11 -10.00 11.33
CA GLY A 302 -23.67 -9.37 12.51
C GLY A 302 -24.57 -8.16 12.15
N ALA A 303 -24.10 -7.27 11.26
CA ALA A 303 -24.90 -6.14 10.81
C ALA A 303 -26.18 -6.58 10.09
N ALA A 304 -26.13 -7.66 9.31
CA ALA A 304 -27.32 -8.23 8.64
C ALA A 304 -28.33 -8.78 9.65
N ALA A 305 -27.86 -9.38 10.76
CA ALA A 305 -28.73 -9.89 11.81
C ALA A 305 -29.41 -8.77 12.59
N PHE A 306 -28.66 -7.77 13.02
CA PHE A 306 -29.21 -6.66 13.84
C PHE A 306 -29.98 -5.62 13.01
N GLY A 307 -29.43 -5.26 11.83
CA GLY A 307 -30.03 -4.24 10.94
C GLY A 307 -29.93 -2.82 11.52
N GLY A 308 -30.49 -1.87 10.77
CA GLY A 308 -30.59 -0.47 11.18
C GLY A 308 -29.31 0.35 11.01
N VAL A 309 -29.43 1.66 11.24
CA VAL A 309 -28.36 2.64 11.00
C VAL A 309 -27.17 2.49 11.95
N GLY A 310 -27.42 2.08 13.19
CA GLY A 310 -26.35 1.81 14.16
C GLY A 310 -25.46 0.66 13.72
N ALA A 311 -26.05 -0.43 13.18
CA ALA A 311 -25.29 -1.54 12.60
C ALA A 311 -24.48 -1.10 11.38
N ALA A 312 -25.01 -0.21 10.54
CA ALA A 312 -24.30 0.37 9.40
C ALA A 312 -23.04 1.17 9.84
N VAL A 313 -23.15 1.98 10.89
CA VAL A 313 -22.01 2.75 11.44
C VAL A 313 -20.94 1.82 11.99
N VAL A 314 -21.33 0.80 12.77
CA VAL A 314 -20.39 -0.21 13.31
C VAL A 314 -19.73 -0.99 12.19
N LEU A 315 -20.51 -1.42 11.19
CA LEU A 315 -19.99 -2.13 10.00
C LEU A 315 -18.95 -1.27 9.28
N ALA A 316 -19.25 0.00 9.05
CA ALA A 316 -18.34 0.94 8.40
C ALA A 316 -17.02 1.09 9.17
N ALA A 317 -17.08 1.22 10.50
CA ALA A 317 -15.89 1.28 11.36
C ALA A 317 -15.05 0.00 11.27
N VAL A 318 -15.68 -1.17 11.45
CA VAL A 318 -14.97 -2.47 11.53
C VAL A 318 -14.38 -2.86 10.18
N VAL A 319 -15.11 -2.68 9.07
CA VAL A 319 -14.61 -2.99 7.72
C VAL A 319 -13.41 -2.10 7.37
N ASN A 320 -13.47 -0.81 7.68
CA ASN A 320 -12.34 0.08 7.42
C ASN A 320 -11.14 -0.19 8.35
N MET A 321 -11.37 -0.57 9.60
CA MET A 321 -10.32 -1.02 10.52
C MET A 321 -9.64 -2.30 9.99
N ALA A 322 -10.42 -3.28 9.56
CA ALA A 322 -9.92 -4.50 8.93
C ALA A 322 -9.11 -4.20 7.67
N SER A 323 -9.59 -3.26 6.83
CA SER A 323 -8.87 -2.81 5.64
C SER A 323 -7.54 -2.17 5.97
N GLY A 324 -7.45 -1.36 7.02
CA GLY A 324 -6.19 -0.76 7.48
C GLY A 324 -5.17 -1.82 7.89
N ILE A 325 -5.58 -2.79 8.72
CA ILE A 325 -4.74 -3.91 9.13
C ILE A 325 -4.30 -4.74 7.92
N GLY A 326 -5.25 -5.11 7.06
CA GLY A 326 -5.00 -5.93 5.86
C GLY A 326 -4.07 -5.23 4.87
N ARG A 327 -4.22 -3.91 4.67
CA ARG A 327 -3.35 -3.13 3.79
C ARG A 327 -1.91 -3.09 4.30
N MET A 328 -1.71 -2.82 5.58
CA MET A 328 -0.36 -2.78 6.17
C MET A 328 0.33 -4.14 6.09
N ALA A 329 -0.42 -5.21 6.37
CA ALA A 329 0.07 -6.58 6.25
C ALA A 329 0.43 -6.92 4.80
N PHE A 330 -0.44 -6.61 3.84
CA PHE A 330 -0.21 -6.87 2.41
C PHE A 330 1.01 -6.10 1.88
N ASP A 331 1.12 -4.80 2.16
CA ASP A 331 2.24 -3.98 1.72
C ASP A 331 3.57 -4.56 2.26
N SER A 332 3.57 -5.07 3.50
CA SER A 332 4.74 -5.71 4.11
C SER A 332 5.08 -7.06 3.46
N ILE A 333 4.08 -7.86 3.10
CA ILE A 333 4.28 -9.12 2.34
C ILE A 333 4.92 -8.81 0.98
N VAL A 334 4.42 -7.81 0.25
CA VAL A 334 4.98 -7.41 -1.05
C VAL A 334 6.42 -6.90 -0.89
N GLN A 335 6.67 -6.06 0.09
CA GLN A 335 8.01 -5.49 0.35
C GLN A 335 9.03 -6.56 0.77
N ARG A 336 8.58 -7.62 1.48
CA ARG A 336 9.43 -8.73 1.91
C ARG A 336 9.73 -9.70 0.77
N ASP A 337 8.71 -10.03 -0.02
CA ASP A 337 8.74 -11.17 -0.96
C ASP A 337 8.95 -10.75 -2.42
N ALA A 338 8.77 -9.47 -2.76
CA ALA A 338 9.07 -8.96 -4.09
C ALA A 338 10.55 -8.53 -4.20
N PRO A 339 11.28 -8.94 -5.26
CA PRO A 339 12.65 -8.49 -5.51
C PRO A 339 12.74 -6.97 -5.63
N ASP A 340 13.82 -6.37 -5.14
CA ASP A 340 14.03 -4.91 -5.15
C ASP A 340 13.92 -4.30 -6.56
N ALA A 341 14.37 -5.03 -7.57
CA ALA A 341 14.29 -4.65 -8.99
C ALA A 341 12.86 -4.52 -9.53
N ASN A 342 11.85 -5.12 -8.84
CA ASN A 342 10.46 -5.20 -9.30
C ASN A 342 9.44 -4.53 -8.37
N GLN A 343 9.86 -3.90 -7.29
CA GLN A 343 8.93 -3.37 -6.29
C GLN A 343 7.97 -2.34 -6.86
N GLY A 344 8.43 -1.36 -7.63
CA GLY A 344 7.57 -0.36 -8.25
C GLY A 344 6.52 -0.99 -9.16
N ARG A 345 6.93 -1.96 -9.99
CA ARG A 345 6.03 -2.70 -10.88
C ARG A 345 5.03 -3.58 -10.10
N ALA A 346 5.47 -4.25 -9.04
CA ALA A 346 4.62 -5.05 -8.19
C ALA A 346 3.53 -4.20 -7.53
N PHE A 347 3.90 -3.08 -6.91
CA PHE A 347 2.95 -2.15 -6.29
C PHE A 347 1.98 -1.56 -7.32
N ALA A 348 2.45 -1.12 -8.49
CA ALA A 348 1.59 -0.61 -9.55
C ALA A 348 0.56 -1.65 -10.02
N LYS A 349 1.00 -2.90 -10.25
CA LYS A 349 0.12 -4.00 -10.66
C LYS A 349 -0.96 -4.31 -9.61
N PHE A 350 -0.57 -4.39 -8.34
CA PHE A 350 -1.52 -4.69 -7.26
C PHE A 350 -2.46 -3.51 -7.01
N GLU A 351 -1.94 -2.27 -7.02
CA GLU A 351 -2.77 -1.08 -6.86
C GLU A 351 -3.83 -0.97 -7.95
N THR A 352 -3.46 -1.21 -9.22
CA THR A 352 -4.43 -1.27 -10.34
C THR A 352 -5.52 -2.29 -10.07
N ARG A 353 -5.13 -3.51 -9.66
CA ARG A 353 -6.09 -4.56 -9.36
C ARG A 353 -7.03 -4.18 -8.22
N PHE A 354 -6.51 -3.55 -7.17
CA PHE A 354 -7.29 -3.11 -6.01
C PHE A 354 -8.28 -2.01 -6.37
N GLN A 355 -7.85 -1.05 -7.19
CA GLN A 355 -8.73 0.02 -7.68
C GLN A 355 -9.84 -0.53 -8.58
N LEU A 356 -9.51 -1.43 -9.50
CA LEU A 356 -10.52 -2.09 -10.33
C LEU A 356 -11.52 -2.89 -9.48
N SER A 357 -11.05 -3.65 -8.48
CA SER A 357 -11.93 -4.39 -7.57
C SER A 357 -12.86 -3.47 -6.78
N TRP A 358 -12.33 -2.35 -6.27
CA TRP A 358 -13.10 -1.32 -5.57
C TRP A 358 -14.16 -0.72 -6.47
N ALA A 359 -13.80 -0.37 -7.70
CA ALA A 359 -14.67 0.26 -8.68
C ALA A 359 -15.80 -0.63 -9.15
N VAL A 360 -15.44 -1.84 -9.63
CA VAL A 360 -16.42 -2.80 -10.13
C VAL A 360 -17.46 -3.11 -9.04
N ALA A 361 -17.00 -3.32 -7.81
CA ALA A 361 -17.91 -3.55 -6.69
C ALA A 361 -18.72 -2.29 -6.32
N GLY A 362 -18.13 -1.10 -6.44
CA GLY A 362 -18.83 0.17 -6.19
C GLY A 362 -19.90 0.51 -7.22
N VAL A 363 -19.79 -0.01 -8.46
CA VAL A 363 -20.83 0.15 -9.50
C VAL A 363 -22.10 -0.63 -9.15
N ILE A 364 -21.98 -1.75 -8.45
CA ILE A 364 -23.14 -2.64 -8.16
C ILE A 364 -24.26 -1.87 -7.43
N PRO A 365 -24.05 -1.18 -6.30
CA PRO A 365 -25.11 -0.43 -5.62
C PRO A 365 -25.57 0.83 -6.38
N VAL A 366 -24.80 1.29 -7.37
CA VAL A 366 -25.25 2.37 -8.26
C VAL A 366 -26.31 1.87 -9.24
N LEU A 367 -26.18 0.60 -9.70
CA LEU A 367 -27.09 -0.02 -10.68
C LEU A 367 -28.28 -0.73 -10.01
N VAL A 368 -28.09 -1.28 -8.80
CA VAL A 368 -29.07 -2.11 -8.10
C VAL A 368 -29.24 -1.59 -6.69
N THR A 369 -30.50 -1.40 -6.27
CA THR A 369 -30.85 -1.05 -4.88
C THR A 369 -30.95 -2.31 -4.03
N PHE A 370 -30.29 -2.32 -2.89
CA PHE A 370 -30.38 -3.40 -1.93
C PHE A 370 -31.13 -2.97 -0.67
N PRO A 371 -32.02 -3.80 -0.11
CA PRO A 371 -32.48 -3.61 1.27
C PRO A 371 -31.25 -3.67 2.20
N GLY A 372 -31.16 -2.76 3.18
CA GLY A 372 -29.94 -2.61 4.01
C GLY A 372 -29.44 -3.91 4.63
N ARG A 373 -30.32 -4.79 5.13
CA ARG A 373 -29.92 -6.11 5.65
C ARG A 373 -29.30 -7.02 4.60
N VAL A 374 -29.83 -6.97 3.37
CA VAL A 374 -29.27 -7.76 2.25
C VAL A 374 -27.89 -7.25 1.86
N ALA A 375 -27.71 -5.94 1.81
CA ALA A 375 -26.41 -5.34 1.55
C ALA A 375 -25.37 -5.74 2.60
N PHE A 376 -25.72 -5.71 3.89
CA PHE A 376 -24.82 -6.14 4.97
C PHE A 376 -24.51 -7.64 4.88
N LEU A 377 -25.48 -8.47 4.49
CA LEU A 377 -25.27 -9.91 4.24
C LEU A 377 -24.26 -10.12 3.09
N VAL A 378 -24.38 -9.36 2.01
CA VAL A 378 -23.43 -9.42 0.87
C VAL A 378 -22.00 -9.14 1.34
N VAL A 379 -21.80 -8.10 2.19
CA VAL A 379 -20.49 -7.80 2.78
C VAL A 379 -19.97 -9.00 3.57
N GLY A 380 -20.80 -9.60 4.43
CA GLY A 380 -20.44 -10.78 5.22
C GLY A 380 -20.06 -11.97 4.35
N LEU A 381 -20.86 -12.28 3.34
CA LEU A 381 -20.62 -13.40 2.41
C LEU A 381 -19.33 -13.21 1.58
N ILE A 382 -19.05 -12.00 1.12
CA ILE A 382 -17.75 -11.71 0.45
C ILE A 382 -16.59 -11.94 1.43
N GLY A 383 -16.74 -11.57 2.71
CA GLY A 383 -15.76 -11.87 3.75
C GLY A 383 -15.55 -13.38 3.94
N VAL A 384 -16.62 -14.17 4.02
CA VAL A 384 -16.55 -15.64 4.11
C VAL A 384 -15.86 -16.24 2.89
N LEU A 385 -16.24 -15.80 1.68
CA LEU A 385 -15.62 -16.25 0.42
C LEU A 385 -14.13 -15.93 0.40
N ALA A 386 -13.75 -14.72 0.78
CA ALA A 386 -12.35 -14.32 0.86
C ALA A 386 -11.56 -15.20 1.84
N GLY A 387 -12.15 -15.51 2.99
CA GLY A 387 -11.58 -16.42 4.00
C GLY A 387 -11.40 -17.84 3.45
N ALA A 388 -12.43 -18.40 2.84
CA ALA A 388 -12.38 -19.73 2.24
C ALA A 388 -11.29 -19.84 1.16
N LEU A 389 -11.21 -18.87 0.25
CA LEU A 389 -10.19 -18.82 -0.81
C LEU A 389 -8.77 -18.65 -0.23
N TYR A 390 -8.59 -17.80 0.76
CA TYR A 390 -7.28 -17.55 1.36
C TYR A 390 -6.77 -18.76 2.15
N ILE A 391 -7.64 -19.38 2.98
CA ILE A 391 -7.30 -20.54 3.80
C ILE A 391 -7.05 -21.77 2.92
N SER A 392 -7.87 -22.03 1.91
CA SER A 392 -7.66 -23.15 0.99
C SER A 392 -6.31 -23.06 0.28
N ALA A 393 -5.95 -21.86 -0.22
CA ALA A 393 -4.66 -21.60 -0.85
C ALA A 393 -3.48 -21.76 0.13
N SER A 394 -3.65 -21.46 1.42
CA SER A 394 -2.62 -21.64 2.44
C SER A 394 -2.41 -23.13 2.81
N ARG A 395 -3.49 -23.91 2.92
CA ARG A 395 -3.44 -25.36 3.19
C ARG A 395 -2.79 -26.15 2.06
N SER A 396 -3.06 -25.80 0.80
CA SER A 396 -2.43 -26.45 -0.35
C SER A 396 -0.91 -26.24 -0.36
N ARG A 397 -0.42 -25.10 0.13
CA ARG A 397 1.03 -24.82 0.27
C ARG A 397 1.72 -25.67 1.35
N SER A 398 1.07 -25.86 2.49
CA SER A 398 1.64 -26.70 3.56
C SER A 398 1.76 -28.16 3.13
N ARG A 399 0.75 -28.70 2.43
CA ARG A 399 0.79 -30.07 1.89
C ARG A 399 1.89 -30.26 0.83
N GLY A 400 2.06 -29.31 -0.10
CA GLY A 400 3.12 -29.38 -1.12
C GLY A 400 4.54 -29.33 -0.54
N ARG A 401 4.76 -28.62 0.57
CA ARG A 401 6.04 -28.61 1.30
C ARG A 401 6.31 -29.92 2.02
N SER A 402 5.31 -30.53 2.63
CA SER A 402 5.46 -31.84 3.31
C SER A 402 5.77 -32.97 2.32
N SER A 403 5.22 -32.92 1.12
CA SER A 403 5.50 -33.92 0.07
C SER A 403 6.90 -33.77 -0.54
N ALA A 404 7.46 -32.56 -0.59
CA ALA A 404 8.81 -32.30 -1.13
C ALA A 404 9.94 -32.61 -0.13
N SER A 405 9.61 -32.76 1.16
CA SER A 405 10.60 -33.00 2.23
C SER A 405 10.82 -34.49 2.60
N VAL A 406 10.19 -35.41 1.88
CA VAL A 406 10.52 -36.84 2.02
C VAL A 406 11.70 -37.16 1.09
N PRO A 407 12.93 -37.29 1.61
CA PRO A 407 14.03 -37.76 0.78
C PRO A 407 13.69 -39.18 0.35
N SER A 408 13.58 -39.41 -0.95
CA SER A 408 13.53 -40.79 -1.48
C SER A 408 14.80 -41.49 -1.01
N ARG A 409 14.69 -42.31 0.04
CA ARG A 409 15.71 -43.32 0.34
C ARG A 409 15.76 -44.23 -0.87
N ARG A 410 16.63 -43.94 -1.83
CA ARG A 410 17.05 -44.93 -2.80
C ARG A 410 17.68 -46.08 -1.96
N PRO A 411 17.22 -47.33 -2.09
CA PRO A 411 17.92 -48.46 -1.49
C PRO A 411 19.31 -48.50 -2.16
N VAL A 412 20.33 -48.37 -1.32
CA VAL A 412 21.70 -48.66 -1.73
C VAL A 412 21.71 -50.13 -2.10
N ARG A 413 21.74 -50.44 -3.42
CA ARG A 413 22.04 -51.79 -3.92
C ARG A 413 23.41 -52.12 -3.40
N GLY A 414 23.47 -53.10 -2.51
CA GLY A 414 24.71 -53.68 -2.04
C GLY A 414 25.50 -54.23 -3.23
N GLY A 415 26.66 -53.66 -3.47
CA GLY A 415 27.69 -54.29 -4.32
C GLY A 415 28.35 -55.47 -3.58
N PRO A 416 28.87 -56.51 -4.29
CA PRO A 416 29.44 -57.66 -3.67
C PRO A 416 30.77 -57.34 -2.94
N PRO A 417 31.12 -58.13 -1.87
CA PRO A 417 32.34 -57.87 -1.12
C PRO A 417 33.59 -58.24 -1.94
N THR A 418 34.45 -57.29 -2.23
CA THR A 418 35.79 -57.54 -2.75
C THR A 418 36.75 -57.84 -1.62
N GLY A 419 37.45 -58.95 -1.75
CA GLY A 419 38.36 -59.56 -0.78
C GLY A 419 39.63 -58.74 -0.48
N PRO A 420 40.55 -59.27 0.38
CA PRO A 420 41.51 -58.46 1.14
C PRO A 420 42.71 -58.02 0.31
N ALA A 421 43.03 -56.73 0.42
CA ALA A 421 44.18 -56.12 -0.20
C ALA A 421 45.48 -56.39 0.57
N ARG A 422 46.43 -56.85 -0.18
CA ARG A 422 47.82 -57.15 0.17
C ARG A 422 48.55 -55.89 0.69
N ARG A 423 49.21 -56.04 1.83
CA ARG A 423 50.21 -55.09 2.36
C ARG A 423 51.43 -55.02 1.40
N SER A 424 51.91 -53.85 1.09
CA SER A 424 53.27 -53.59 0.65
C SER A 424 53.84 -52.37 1.39
N ARG A 425 55.07 -52.55 1.82
CA ARG A 425 55.91 -51.72 2.68
C ARG A 425 56.49 -50.49 1.95
N PRO A 426 57.03 -49.49 2.70
CA PRO A 426 57.48 -48.21 2.14
C PRO A 426 58.95 -48.28 1.66
N GLY A 427 59.22 -47.53 0.62
CA GLY A 427 60.56 -47.30 0.08
C GLY A 427 60.85 -45.82 -0.08
N SER A 428 61.95 -45.48 0.45
CA SER A 428 62.64 -44.22 0.65
C SER A 428 63.01 -43.44 -0.62
N ALA A 429 63.03 -42.12 -0.46
CA ALA A 429 64.07 -41.16 -0.80
C ALA A 429 64.33 -40.73 -2.29
N ARG A 430 64.39 -39.44 -2.38
CA ARG A 430 65.34 -38.50 -3.04
C ARG A 430 64.68 -37.53 -4.02
N ARG A 431 64.68 -36.25 -3.64
CA ARG A 431 65.62 -35.15 -4.01
C ARG A 431 65.66 -34.76 -5.49
N SER A 432 65.65 -33.45 -5.60
CA SER A 432 66.14 -32.56 -6.68
C SER A 432 65.17 -32.37 -7.85
N GLY A 433 64.94 -31.23 -8.36
CA GLY A 433 65.55 -29.92 -8.36
C GLY A 433 64.94 -29.12 -9.46
N GLU A 434 64.87 -27.84 -9.24
CA GLU A 434 65.19 -26.76 -10.19
C GLU A 434 64.45 -26.61 -11.52
N GLN A 435 64.01 -25.38 -11.64
CA GLN A 435 64.16 -24.45 -12.80
C GLN A 435 63.04 -24.42 -13.82
N GLU A 436 62.48 -23.24 -13.84
CA GLU A 436 62.54 -22.08 -14.77
C GLU A 436 61.48 -22.07 -15.87
N ALA A 437 60.77 -20.97 -15.85
CA ALA A 437 60.55 -19.98 -16.90
C ALA A 437 59.76 -20.40 -18.16
N HIS A 438 58.56 -19.87 -18.31
CA HIS A 438 58.20 -18.81 -19.27
C HIS A 438 56.83 -18.25 -18.96
#